data_33fb8a03a70127d4447790373f44f17e
#
_entry.id   33fb8a03a70127d4447790373f44f17e
#
_cell.length_a   1.000
_cell.length_b   1.000
_cell.length_c   1.000
_cell.angle_alpha   90.00
_cell.angle_beta   90.00
_cell.angle_gamma   90.00
#
_symmetry.space_group_name_H-M   'P 1'
#
loop_
_entity.id
_entity.type
_entity.pdbx_description
1 polymer ?
#
loop_
_entity_poly.entity_id
_entity_poly.type
_entity_poly.pdbx_seq_one_letter_code
_entity_poly.pdbx_strand_id
1 'polypeptide(L)'
;VVKKLLILGLAFVLFGPACVLLAIGVLMNPAAANCAVPGGSVTVGDVPDSLTVTTQDGTTFTLNRQQLTHAATIIMVGGGIEGVGRPGIKIALMAALTESTLRQLANTGAYPESANYPNDGNGGDHDSLGLFQMRPQSGWGTVAELMDTNYQARAFYGGPDGPNYPSPRGLLDIPGWAQMDPGEAAQAVEVSAYPDRYRNYEPVAERILDALTGATAAAGPAAAPVVAVPVAESSRVVFPLPEETWVLTSEFGPRIHPI
;
A
#
# COMPACT_ATOMS: atom_id res chain seq x y z
N VAL A 1 -8.47 -3.88 -49.82
CA VAL A 1 -7.35 -4.56 -49.14
C VAL A 1 -6.14 -3.65 -49.09
N VAL A 2 -5.71 -3.02 -50.22
CA VAL A 2 -4.52 -2.16 -50.30
C VAL A 2 -4.59 -0.92 -49.35
N LYS A 3 -5.75 -0.26 -49.20
CA LYS A 3 -5.91 0.89 -48.28
C LYS A 3 -5.76 0.52 -46.81
N LYS A 4 -6.18 -0.69 -46.38
CA LYS A 4 -6.00 -1.16 -44.99
C LYS A 4 -4.54 -1.52 -44.70
N LEU A 5 -3.81 -2.05 -45.66
CA LEU A 5 -2.38 -2.32 -45.53
C LEU A 5 -1.54 -1.04 -45.48
N LEU A 6 -1.93 0.02 -46.21
CA LEU A 6 -1.25 1.30 -46.16
C LEU A 6 -1.44 2.00 -44.81
N ILE A 7 -2.63 1.93 -44.19
CA ILE A 7 -2.91 2.50 -42.85
C ILE A 7 -2.12 1.74 -41.77
N LEU A 8 -2.02 0.39 -41.87
CA LEU A 8 -1.23 -0.41 -40.94
C LEU A 8 0.26 -0.09 -41.04
N GLY A 9 0.77 0.06 -42.29
CA GLY A 9 2.17 0.44 -42.53
C GLY A 9 2.50 1.83 -42.02
N LEU A 10 1.59 2.81 -42.18
CA LEU A 10 1.78 4.17 -41.69
C LEU A 10 1.75 4.24 -40.17
N ALA A 11 0.88 3.47 -39.50
CA ALA A 11 0.84 3.36 -38.06
C ALA A 11 2.14 2.74 -37.50
N PHE A 12 2.70 1.73 -38.15
CA PHE A 12 3.97 1.13 -37.72
C PHE A 12 5.16 2.08 -37.88
N VAL A 13 5.19 2.90 -38.95
CA VAL A 13 6.26 3.89 -39.16
C VAL A 13 6.19 5.05 -38.17
N LEU A 14 4.97 5.46 -37.75
CA LEU A 14 4.78 6.58 -36.83
C LEU A 14 4.90 6.19 -35.33
N PHE A 15 4.48 4.98 -34.98
CA PHE A 15 4.43 4.54 -33.59
C PHE A 15 5.45 3.45 -33.22
N GLY A 16 5.94 2.69 -34.21
CA GLY A 16 6.91 1.62 -33.99
C GLY A 16 8.21 2.09 -33.33
N PRO A 17 8.86 3.18 -33.78
CA PRO A 17 10.09 3.69 -33.14
C PRO A 17 9.87 4.17 -31.71
N ALA A 18 8.71 4.79 -31.43
CA ALA A 18 8.39 5.26 -30.08
C ALA A 18 8.20 4.10 -29.09
N CYS A 19 7.55 3.02 -29.50
CA CYS A 19 7.39 1.83 -28.66
C CYS A 19 8.73 1.11 -28.42
N VAL A 20 9.63 1.07 -29.43
CA VAL A 20 10.97 0.48 -29.27
C VAL A 20 11.84 1.34 -28.35
N LEU A 21 11.79 2.66 -28.46
CA LEU A 21 12.55 3.56 -27.57
C LEU A 21 12.03 3.51 -26.13
N LEU A 22 10.72 3.36 -25.92
CA LEU A 22 10.14 3.14 -24.59
C LEU A 22 10.60 1.79 -24.01
N ALA A 23 10.59 0.73 -24.80
CA ALA A 23 11.04 -0.58 -24.35
C ALA A 23 12.54 -0.59 -24.00
N ILE A 24 13.37 0.09 -24.78
CA ILE A 24 14.81 0.23 -24.51
C ILE A 24 15.05 1.10 -23.27
N GLY A 25 14.28 2.17 -23.08
CA GLY A 25 14.35 3.04 -21.89
C GLY A 25 14.04 2.27 -20.60
N VAL A 26 13.04 1.39 -20.62
CA VAL A 26 12.67 0.53 -19.48
C VAL A 26 13.74 -0.52 -19.20
N LEU A 27 14.36 -1.10 -20.23
CA LEU A 27 15.45 -2.08 -20.09
C LEU A 27 16.75 -1.47 -19.55
N MET A 28 17.02 -0.19 -19.84
CA MET A 28 18.25 0.49 -19.42
C MET A 28 18.13 1.28 -18.09
N ASN A 29 16.90 1.51 -17.61
CA ASN A 29 16.67 2.17 -16.33
C ASN A 29 15.47 1.53 -15.61
N PRO A 30 15.71 0.51 -14.78
CA PRO A 30 14.64 -0.15 -14.03
C PRO A 30 13.87 0.81 -13.10
N ALA A 31 14.45 1.93 -12.68
CA ALA A 31 13.73 2.96 -11.93
C ALA A 31 12.67 3.71 -12.78
N ALA A 32 12.87 3.79 -14.11
CA ALA A 32 11.89 4.39 -15.01
C ALA A 32 10.68 3.47 -15.26
N ALA A 33 10.85 2.16 -15.08
CA ALA A 33 9.74 1.20 -15.18
C ALA A 33 8.68 1.44 -14.09
N ASN A 34 9.12 1.84 -12.89
CA ASN A 34 8.21 2.15 -11.78
C ASN A 34 7.42 3.46 -11.97
N CYS A 35 7.88 4.34 -12.86
CA CYS A 35 7.16 5.58 -13.20
C CYS A 35 6.19 5.43 -14.39
N ALA A 36 6.28 4.34 -15.15
CA ALA A 36 5.54 4.18 -16.42
C ALA A 36 4.29 3.29 -16.31
N VAL A 37 4.02 2.69 -15.15
CA VAL A 37 2.84 1.85 -14.94
C VAL A 37 1.90 2.56 -13.98
N PRO A 38 0.76 3.11 -14.45
CA PRO A 38 -0.34 3.45 -13.56
C PRO A 38 -0.85 2.13 -12.93
N GLY A 39 -0.57 1.93 -11.64
CA GLY A 39 -0.85 0.67 -10.95
C GLY A 39 0.40 -0.22 -10.78
N GLY A 40 1.57 0.37 -10.50
CA GLY A 40 2.79 -0.38 -10.19
C GLY A 40 2.53 -1.40 -9.09
N SER A 41 2.70 -2.69 -9.40
CA SER A 41 2.59 -3.77 -8.42
C SER A 41 3.55 -3.49 -7.27
N VAL A 42 3.02 -3.31 -6.08
CA VAL A 42 3.83 -3.19 -4.87
C VAL A 42 4.44 -4.56 -4.61
N THR A 43 5.75 -4.67 -4.78
CA THR A 43 6.47 -5.90 -4.48
C THR A 43 6.89 -5.92 -3.01
N VAL A 44 6.62 -7.04 -2.35
CA VAL A 44 7.06 -7.28 -0.97
C VAL A 44 8.44 -7.94 -1.02
N GLY A 45 9.38 -7.40 -0.23
CA GLY A 45 10.70 -8.00 -0.01
C GLY A 45 10.67 -9.09 1.05
N ASP A 46 11.85 -9.42 1.58
CA ASP A 46 11.97 -10.41 2.65
C ASP A 46 11.25 -9.95 3.92
N VAL A 47 10.45 -10.85 4.50
CA VAL A 47 9.77 -10.60 5.77
C VAL A 47 10.75 -10.80 6.93
N PRO A 48 11.05 -9.78 7.73
CA PRO A 48 11.97 -9.90 8.86
C PRO A 48 11.39 -10.75 9.99
N ASP A 49 12.23 -11.28 10.88
CA ASP A 49 11.79 -12.06 12.03
C ASP A 49 10.98 -11.26 13.04
N SER A 50 11.27 -9.96 13.14
CA SER A 50 10.56 -9.03 14.00
C SER A 50 10.71 -7.58 13.54
N LEU A 51 9.77 -6.73 13.94
CA LEU A 51 9.81 -5.29 13.72
C LEU A 51 9.30 -4.58 14.96
N THR A 52 10.16 -3.78 15.59
CA THR A 52 9.73 -2.88 16.69
C THR A 52 9.12 -1.62 16.09
N VAL A 53 7.95 -1.27 16.58
CA VAL A 53 7.12 -0.17 16.09
C VAL A 53 6.58 0.66 17.26
N THR A 54 6.22 1.91 16.98
CA THR A 54 5.68 2.84 17.98
C THR A 54 4.42 3.48 17.41
N THR A 55 3.33 3.46 18.16
CA THR A 55 2.07 4.10 17.82
C THR A 55 2.15 5.62 18.00
N GLN A 56 1.14 6.34 17.52
CA GLN A 56 1.08 7.80 17.64
C GLN A 56 1.06 8.28 19.10
N ASP A 57 0.44 7.52 20.02
CA ASP A 57 0.42 7.81 21.46
C ASP A 57 1.74 7.46 22.19
N GLY A 58 2.74 6.94 21.46
CA GLY A 58 4.05 6.60 22.00
C GLY A 58 4.17 5.18 22.55
N THR A 59 3.14 4.35 22.46
CA THR A 59 3.21 2.94 22.86
C THR A 59 4.11 2.16 21.91
N THR A 60 5.15 1.50 22.43
CA THR A 60 6.10 0.69 21.65
C THR A 60 5.85 -0.80 21.87
N PHE A 61 5.82 -1.58 20.79
CA PHE A 61 5.70 -3.04 20.81
C PHE A 61 6.44 -3.68 19.62
N THR A 62 6.56 -4.99 19.64
CA THR A 62 7.25 -5.74 18.59
C THR A 62 6.28 -6.68 17.88
N LEU A 63 6.20 -6.55 16.55
CA LEU A 63 5.52 -7.49 15.67
C LEU A 63 6.47 -8.64 15.37
N ASN A 64 5.96 -9.86 15.43
CA ASN A 64 6.71 -11.07 15.08
C ASN A 64 6.60 -11.37 13.55
N ARG A 65 7.37 -12.34 13.07
CA ARG A 65 7.36 -12.76 11.66
C ARG A 65 5.97 -13.13 11.15
N GLN A 66 5.14 -13.81 11.96
CA GLN A 66 3.79 -14.21 11.53
C GLN A 66 2.90 -12.99 11.28
N GLN A 67 2.88 -12.03 12.18
CA GLN A 67 2.15 -10.77 12.00
C GLN A 67 2.64 -9.99 10.79
N LEU A 68 3.97 -9.96 10.55
CA LEU A 68 4.57 -9.33 9.37
C LEU A 68 4.25 -10.09 8.07
N THR A 69 4.09 -11.41 8.13
CA THR A 69 3.61 -12.22 7.00
C THR A 69 2.18 -11.87 6.62
N HIS A 70 1.31 -11.66 7.61
CA HIS A 70 -0.04 -11.18 7.36
C HIS A 70 -0.05 -9.76 6.76
N ALA A 71 0.80 -8.87 7.28
CA ALA A 71 0.96 -7.54 6.68
C ALA A 71 1.44 -7.63 5.21
N ALA A 72 2.39 -8.53 4.91
CA ALA A 72 2.85 -8.79 3.55
C ALA A 72 1.71 -9.27 2.63
N THR A 73 0.82 -10.13 3.13
CA THR A 73 -0.38 -10.56 2.40
C THR A 73 -1.31 -9.38 2.09
N ILE A 74 -1.59 -8.52 3.08
CA ILE A 74 -2.41 -7.30 2.87
C ILE A 74 -1.78 -6.40 1.80
N ILE A 75 -0.46 -6.19 1.86
CA ILE A 75 0.29 -5.38 0.89
C ILE A 75 0.22 -5.97 -0.52
N MET A 76 0.47 -7.29 -0.68
CA MET A 76 0.44 -7.96 -1.98
C MET A 76 -0.95 -7.92 -2.61
N VAL A 77 -1.99 -8.20 -1.83
CA VAL A 77 -3.38 -8.17 -2.31
C VAL A 77 -3.74 -6.75 -2.76
N GLY A 78 -3.47 -5.73 -1.92
CA GLY A 78 -3.76 -4.33 -2.26
C GLY A 78 -2.94 -3.82 -3.44
N GLY A 79 -1.69 -4.27 -3.58
CA GLY A 79 -0.84 -3.93 -4.72
C GLY A 79 -1.33 -4.50 -6.06
N GLY A 80 -2.15 -5.56 -6.03
CA GLY A 80 -2.77 -6.16 -7.20
C GLY A 80 -4.14 -5.59 -7.57
N ILE A 81 -4.73 -4.71 -6.74
CA ILE A 81 -6.07 -4.15 -6.96
C ILE A 81 -5.94 -2.71 -7.48
N GLU A 82 -6.49 -2.45 -8.67
CA GLU A 82 -6.49 -1.11 -9.26
C GLU A 82 -7.22 -0.11 -8.35
N GLY A 83 -6.64 1.07 -8.19
CA GLY A 83 -7.21 2.15 -7.39
C GLY A 83 -6.85 2.12 -5.90
N VAL A 84 -6.36 1.01 -5.35
CA VAL A 84 -5.95 0.92 -3.93
C VAL A 84 -4.68 1.73 -3.66
N GLY A 85 -3.58 1.41 -4.35
CA GLY A 85 -2.29 2.07 -4.19
C GLY A 85 -1.74 2.05 -2.75
N ARG A 86 -0.61 2.73 -2.53
CA ARG A 86 0.00 2.82 -1.19
C ARG A 86 -0.94 3.41 -0.12
N PRO A 87 -1.76 4.45 -0.41
CA PRO A 87 -2.69 4.98 0.59
C PRO A 87 -3.71 3.96 1.08
N GLY A 88 -4.34 3.21 0.16
CA GLY A 88 -5.32 2.18 0.54
C GLY A 88 -4.69 1.02 1.31
N ILE A 89 -3.47 0.62 0.96
CA ILE A 89 -2.71 -0.40 1.69
C ILE A 89 -2.41 0.07 3.13
N LYS A 90 -1.99 1.33 3.30
CA LYS A 90 -1.79 1.93 4.63
C LYS A 90 -3.07 1.84 5.48
N ILE A 91 -4.21 2.23 4.92
CA ILE A 91 -5.51 2.18 5.61
C ILE A 91 -5.87 0.75 6.03
N ALA A 92 -5.65 -0.24 5.16
CA ALA A 92 -5.89 -1.65 5.49
C ALA A 92 -4.99 -2.15 6.63
N LEU A 93 -3.70 -1.78 6.63
CA LEU A 93 -2.78 -2.11 7.71
C LEU A 93 -3.21 -1.45 9.03
N MET A 94 -3.65 -0.18 9.01
CA MET A 94 -4.19 0.51 10.19
C MET A 94 -5.40 -0.22 10.75
N ALA A 95 -6.33 -0.67 9.90
CA ALA A 95 -7.50 -1.45 10.30
C ALA A 95 -7.09 -2.77 10.96
N ALA A 96 -6.32 -3.61 10.28
CA ALA A 96 -5.89 -4.91 10.81
C ALA A 96 -5.05 -4.80 12.10
N LEU A 97 -4.24 -3.74 12.24
CA LEU A 97 -3.50 -3.44 13.47
C LEU A 97 -4.45 -3.12 14.63
N THR A 98 -5.49 -2.34 14.37
CA THR A 98 -6.49 -1.94 15.37
C THR A 98 -7.34 -3.11 15.82
N GLU A 99 -7.81 -3.93 14.87
CA GLU A 99 -8.77 -5.00 15.13
C GLU A 99 -8.13 -6.23 15.79
N SER A 100 -6.94 -6.62 15.37
CA SER A 100 -6.30 -7.86 15.84
C SER A 100 -4.82 -7.74 16.15
N THR A 101 -4.20 -6.59 15.94
CA THR A 101 -2.75 -6.42 15.90
C THR A 101 -2.11 -7.36 14.86
N LEU A 102 -2.70 -7.44 13.66
CA LEU A 102 -2.28 -8.31 12.56
C LEU A 102 -2.28 -9.81 12.93
N ARG A 103 -3.18 -10.27 13.79
CA ARG A 103 -3.34 -11.68 14.13
C ARG A 103 -4.57 -12.26 13.45
N GLN A 104 -4.40 -13.43 12.83
CA GLN A 104 -5.51 -14.21 12.28
C GLN A 104 -6.21 -14.93 13.43
N LEU A 105 -7.24 -14.33 14.02
CA LEU A 105 -7.91 -14.84 15.20
C LEU A 105 -9.06 -15.77 14.84
N ALA A 106 -9.07 -16.97 15.42
CA ALA A 106 -10.26 -17.81 15.50
C ALA A 106 -11.26 -17.24 16.52
N ASN A 107 -12.48 -17.73 16.49
CA ASN A 107 -13.49 -17.44 17.52
C ASN A 107 -14.26 -18.71 17.85
N THR A 108 -13.69 -19.54 18.69
CA THR A 108 -14.24 -20.85 19.04
C THR A 108 -15.50 -20.76 19.91
N GLY A 109 -15.77 -19.61 20.51
CA GLY A 109 -16.98 -19.35 21.25
C GLY A 109 -18.21 -19.22 20.34
N ALA A 110 -18.05 -18.53 19.22
CA ALA A 110 -19.12 -18.38 18.22
C ALA A 110 -19.09 -19.50 17.16
N TYR A 111 -17.89 -19.90 16.73
CA TYR A 111 -17.63 -20.85 15.66
C TYR A 111 -16.54 -21.84 16.06
N PRO A 112 -16.87 -22.96 16.73
CA PRO A 112 -15.87 -23.97 17.17
C PRO A 112 -14.98 -24.46 16.03
N GLU A 113 -15.52 -24.57 14.81
CA GLU A 113 -14.82 -25.00 13.60
C GLU A 113 -13.73 -24.03 13.14
N SER A 114 -13.74 -22.77 13.60
CA SER A 114 -12.70 -21.79 13.26
C SER A 114 -11.31 -22.20 13.75
N ALA A 115 -11.23 -23.04 14.79
CA ALA A 115 -9.99 -23.61 15.28
C ALA A 115 -9.32 -24.59 14.29
N ASN A 116 -10.05 -25.11 13.31
CA ASN A 116 -9.53 -26.05 12.32
C ASN A 116 -8.74 -25.36 11.20
N TYR A 117 -8.76 -24.05 11.14
CA TYR A 117 -8.03 -23.24 10.17
C TYR A 117 -6.74 -22.69 10.79
N PRO A 118 -5.72 -22.38 9.97
CA PRO A 118 -4.54 -21.65 10.45
C PRO A 118 -4.93 -20.40 11.21
N ASN A 119 -4.46 -20.25 12.46
CA ASN A 119 -4.80 -19.10 13.29
C ASN A 119 -3.67 -18.78 14.28
N ASP A 120 -3.68 -17.56 14.81
CA ASP A 120 -2.71 -17.02 15.77
C ASP A 120 -3.29 -16.94 17.20
N GLY A 121 -4.33 -17.68 17.46
CA GLY A 121 -5.01 -17.72 18.74
C GLY A 121 -6.51 -17.46 18.62
N ASN A 122 -7.15 -17.32 19.77
CA ASN A 122 -8.60 -17.16 19.85
C ASN A 122 -8.99 -15.73 20.22
N GLY A 123 -9.90 -15.15 19.48
CA GLY A 123 -10.61 -13.92 19.82
C GLY A 123 -11.87 -14.23 20.63
N GLY A 124 -12.68 -13.22 20.91
CA GLY A 124 -13.91 -13.37 21.70
C GLY A 124 -14.86 -12.19 21.57
N ASP A 125 -14.64 -11.33 20.59
CA ASP A 125 -15.55 -10.22 20.34
C ASP A 125 -16.68 -10.64 19.41
N HIS A 126 -17.88 -10.79 19.96
CA HIS A 126 -19.08 -11.23 19.24
C HIS A 126 -18.82 -12.52 18.41
N ASP A 127 -19.05 -12.43 17.11
CA ASP A 127 -18.78 -13.46 16.11
C ASP A 127 -17.66 -13.09 15.12
N SER A 128 -16.77 -12.19 15.55
CA SER A 128 -15.67 -11.65 14.75
C SER A 128 -14.57 -12.68 14.50
N LEU A 129 -14.00 -12.68 13.29
CA LEU A 129 -12.95 -13.60 12.83
C LEU A 129 -11.83 -12.86 12.11
N GLY A 130 -10.61 -13.36 12.26
CA GLY A 130 -9.45 -13.05 11.46
C GLY A 130 -8.79 -11.71 11.72
N LEU A 131 -8.06 -11.21 10.71
CA LEU A 131 -7.23 -10.01 10.78
C LEU A 131 -8.03 -8.74 11.03
N PHE A 132 -9.18 -8.61 10.33
CA PHE A 132 -10.03 -7.42 10.35
C PHE A 132 -11.26 -7.61 11.25
N GLN A 133 -11.32 -8.70 12.02
CA GLN A 133 -12.45 -9.03 12.90
C GLN A 133 -13.81 -8.94 12.20
N MET A 134 -13.84 -9.42 10.96
CA MET A 134 -15.04 -9.46 10.13
C MET A 134 -16.04 -10.48 10.64
N ARG A 135 -17.34 -10.20 10.50
CA ARG A 135 -18.42 -10.99 11.08
C ARG A 135 -19.22 -11.75 10.03
N PRO A 136 -19.30 -13.10 10.12
CA PRO A 136 -20.16 -13.90 9.23
C PRO A 136 -21.61 -13.44 9.25
N GLN A 137 -22.17 -13.13 10.44
CA GLN A 137 -23.55 -12.67 10.57
C GLN A 137 -23.82 -11.30 9.94
N SER A 138 -22.76 -10.51 9.70
CA SER A 138 -22.85 -9.22 9.00
C SER A 138 -22.64 -9.35 7.49
N GLY A 139 -22.50 -10.58 6.97
CA GLY A 139 -22.40 -10.85 5.53
C GLY A 139 -20.98 -10.70 4.97
N TRP A 140 -19.95 -10.64 5.81
CA TRP A 140 -18.57 -10.50 5.36
C TRP A 140 -18.01 -11.77 4.71
N GLY A 141 -18.59 -12.93 5.00
CA GLY A 141 -18.18 -14.20 4.44
C GLY A 141 -18.53 -15.38 5.36
N THR A 142 -18.27 -16.59 4.90
CA THR A 142 -18.34 -17.81 5.71
C THR A 142 -17.14 -17.89 6.67
N VAL A 143 -17.21 -18.76 7.67
CA VAL A 143 -16.08 -19.00 8.57
C VAL A 143 -14.80 -19.41 7.82
N ALA A 144 -14.93 -20.29 6.81
CA ALA A 144 -13.79 -20.71 5.99
C ALA A 144 -13.14 -19.56 5.24
N GLU A 145 -13.95 -18.67 4.64
CA GLU A 145 -13.47 -17.48 3.92
C GLU A 145 -12.83 -16.47 4.87
N LEU A 146 -13.43 -16.22 6.03
CA LEU A 146 -12.88 -15.28 7.02
C LEU A 146 -11.66 -15.83 7.76
N MET A 147 -11.38 -17.12 7.68
CA MET A 147 -10.13 -17.71 8.14
C MET A 147 -9.05 -17.78 7.04
N ASP A 148 -9.31 -17.19 5.85
CA ASP A 148 -8.32 -16.95 4.79
C ASP A 148 -7.92 -15.47 4.75
N THR A 149 -6.66 -15.18 5.02
CA THR A 149 -6.10 -13.81 5.06
C THR A 149 -6.19 -13.10 3.70
N ASN A 150 -6.08 -13.83 2.59
CA ASN A 150 -6.24 -13.25 1.24
C ASN A 150 -7.69 -12.83 0.99
N TYR A 151 -8.64 -13.68 1.39
CA TYR A 151 -10.06 -13.33 1.27
C TYR A 151 -10.38 -12.06 2.06
N GLN A 152 -9.96 -12.02 3.34
CA GLN A 152 -10.20 -10.85 4.19
C GLN A 152 -9.60 -9.55 3.61
N ALA A 153 -8.35 -9.61 3.11
CA ALA A 153 -7.74 -8.45 2.49
C ALA A 153 -8.55 -7.98 1.27
N ARG A 154 -9.01 -8.90 0.40
CA ARG A 154 -9.88 -8.58 -0.74
C ARG A 154 -11.23 -8.02 -0.30
N ALA A 155 -11.81 -8.55 0.76
CA ALA A 155 -13.08 -8.08 1.32
C ALA A 155 -12.93 -6.66 1.89
N PHE A 156 -11.83 -6.38 2.60
CA PHE A 156 -11.54 -5.04 3.11
C PHE A 156 -11.38 -4.01 1.98
N TYR A 157 -10.64 -4.35 0.92
CA TYR A 157 -10.49 -3.43 -0.22
C TYR A 157 -11.78 -3.25 -1.00
N GLY A 158 -12.61 -4.28 -1.14
CA GLY A 158 -13.91 -4.21 -1.80
C GLY A 158 -13.81 -3.87 -3.29
N GLY A 159 -14.74 -3.04 -3.75
CA GLY A 159 -14.89 -2.66 -5.15
C GLY A 159 -15.71 -3.67 -5.96
N PRO A 160 -15.98 -3.39 -7.25
CA PRO A 160 -16.87 -4.21 -8.08
C PRO A 160 -16.44 -5.67 -8.22
N ASP A 161 -15.13 -5.94 -8.13
CA ASP A 161 -14.54 -7.28 -8.18
C ASP A 161 -14.27 -7.86 -6.78
N GLY A 162 -14.65 -7.15 -5.73
CA GLY A 162 -14.54 -7.59 -4.34
C GLY A 162 -15.54 -8.69 -4.00
N PRO A 163 -15.22 -9.57 -3.03
CA PRO A 163 -16.06 -10.74 -2.73
C PRO A 163 -17.44 -10.38 -2.17
N ASN A 164 -17.59 -9.19 -1.60
CA ASN A 164 -18.81 -8.77 -0.90
C ASN A 164 -19.63 -7.70 -1.65
N TYR A 165 -19.20 -7.31 -2.88
CA TYR A 165 -19.90 -6.27 -3.62
C TYR A 165 -21.39 -6.58 -3.84
N PRO A 166 -22.31 -5.64 -3.62
CA PRO A 166 -22.10 -4.26 -3.14
C PRO A 166 -22.17 -4.09 -1.61
N SER A 167 -22.27 -5.14 -0.83
CA SER A 167 -22.42 -5.06 0.64
C SER A 167 -22.00 -6.37 1.32
N PRO A 168 -21.22 -6.32 2.42
CA PRO A 168 -20.65 -5.12 3.07
C PRO A 168 -19.69 -4.36 2.17
N ARG A 169 -19.59 -3.03 2.38
CA ARG A 169 -18.74 -2.15 1.57
C ARG A 169 -17.28 -2.24 2.02
N GLY A 170 -16.37 -2.49 1.09
CA GLY A 170 -14.95 -2.31 1.31
C GLY A 170 -14.48 -0.88 1.02
N LEU A 171 -13.18 -0.65 1.08
CA LEU A 171 -12.58 0.68 0.96
C LEU A 171 -12.90 1.36 -0.38
N LEU A 172 -12.81 0.63 -1.49
CA LEU A 172 -13.10 1.17 -2.83
C LEU A 172 -14.59 1.51 -3.03
N ASP A 173 -15.47 0.99 -2.18
CA ASP A 173 -16.90 1.27 -2.19
C ASP A 173 -17.27 2.52 -1.37
N ILE A 174 -16.30 3.13 -0.68
CA ILE A 174 -16.50 4.36 0.11
C ILE A 174 -16.22 5.56 -0.80
N PRO A 175 -17.24 6.38 -1.15
CA PRO A 175 -17.02 7.54 -2.01
C PRO A 175 -16.01 8.52 -1.41
N GLY A 176 -14.98 8.89 -2.17
CA GLY A 176 -13.98 9.88 -1.74
C GLY A 176 -12.99 9.40 -0.70
N TRP A 177 -12.89 8.11 -0.42
CA TRP A 177 -11.99 7.54 0.60
C TRP A 177 -10.53 8.03 0.48
N ALA A 178 -10.03 8.23 -0.74
CA ALA A 178 -8.65 8.65 -0.98
C ALA A 178 -8.35 10.11 -0.55
N GLN A 179 -9.37 10.91 -0.30
CA GLN A 179 -9.30 12.28 0.21
C GLN A 179 -9.67 12.39 1.69
N MET A 180 -10.12 11.29 2.30
CA MET A 180 -10.43 11.23 3.73
C MET A 180 -9.15 11.16 4.56
N ASP A 181 -9.25 11.52 5.83
CA ASP A 181 -8.25 11.12 6.83
C ASP A 181 -8.14 9.58 6.85
N PRO A 182 -6.92 9.01 6.87
CA PRO A 182 -6.75 7.55 6.80
C PRO A 182 -7.50 6.78 7.90
N GLY A 183 -7.55 7.34 9.12
CA GLY A 183 -8.32 6.74 10.23
C GLY A 183 -9.82 6.79 10.00
N GLU A 184 -10.33 7.88 9.40
CA GLU A 184 -11.74 8.00 9.03
C GLU A 184 -12.11 7.04 7.89
N ALA A 185 -11.21 6.84 6.92
CA ALA A 185 -11.42 5.88 5.85
C ALA A 185 -11.47 4.43 6.38
N ALA A 186 -10.56 4.05 7.28
CA ALA A 186 -10.61 2.76 7.97
C ALA A 186 -11.92 2.58 8.73
N GLN A 187 -12.33 3.60 9.51
CA GLN A 187 -13.60 3.61 10.24
C GLN A 187 -14.81 3.44 9.31
N ALA A 188 -14.79 4.03 8.12
CA ALA A 188 -15.91 3.96 7.18
C ALA A 188 -16.13 2.53 6.64
N VAL A 189 -15.08 1.69 6.62
CA VAL A 189 -15.17 0.26 6.28
C VAL A 189 -15.63 -0.55 7.49
N GLU A 190 -14.96 -0.39 8.63
CA GLU A 190 -15.14 -1.23 9.83
C GLU A 190 -16.40 -0.89 10.63
N VAL A 191 -16.90 0.36 10.52
CA VAL A 191 -18.08 0.85 11.25
C VAL A 191 -17.99 0.57 12.76
N SER A 192 -16.79 0.74 13.32
CA SER A 192 -16.48 0.47 14.72
C SER A 192 -17.15 1.51 15.65
N ALA A 193 -17.37 1.11 16.89
CA ALA A 193 -17.83 2.03 17.95
C ALA A 193 -16.77 3.06 18.39
N TYR A 194 -15.49 2.87 17.99
CA TYR A 194 -14.36 3.66 18.43
C TYR A 194 -13.51 4.19 17.24
N PRO A 195 -14.01 5.20 16.51
CA PRO A 195 -13.39 5.67 15.26
C PRO A 195 -11.97 6.22 15.41
N ASP A 196 -11.63 6.83 16.55
CA ASP A 196 -10.32 7.45 16.75
C ASP A 196 -9.17 6.45 16.93
N ARG A 197 -9.47 5.17 17.16
CA ARG A 197 -8.45 4.13 17.40
C ARG A 197 -7.57 3.86 16.21
N TYR A 198 -8.09 3.95 14.98
CA TYR A 198 -7.36 3.62 13.76
C TYR A 198 -6.18 4.55 13.51
N ARG A 199 -6.35 5.86 13.74
CA ARG A 199 -5.31 6.88 13.53
C ARG A 199 -4.06 6.60 14.37
N ASN A 200 -4.22 6.01 15.55
CA ASN A 200 -3.11 5.68 16.45
C ASN A 200 -2.07 4.75 15.78
N TYR A 201 -2.50 3.94 14.83
CA TYR A 201 -1.63 2.98 14.13
C TYR A 201 -1.04 3.50 12.81
N GLU A 202 -1.29 4.73 12.41
CA GLU A 202 -0.77 5.28 11.14
C GLU A 202 0.77 5.22 11.08
N PRO A 203 1.55 5.63 12.11
CA PRO A 203 3.01 5.52 12.08
C PRO A 203 3.50 4.07 11.99
N VAL A 204 2.76 3.13 12.59
CA VAL A 204 3.06 1.70 12.55
C VAL A 204 2.85 1.15 11.14
N ALA A 205 1.74 1.48 10.49
CA ALA A 205 1.43 1.07 9.13
C ALA A 205 2.48 1.58 8.13
N GLU A 206 2.90 2.84 8.23
CA GLU A 206 3.99 3.39 7.41
C GLU A 206 5.30 2.65 7.65
N ARG A 207 5.66 2.39 8.90
CA ARG A 207 6.89 1.66 9.24
C ARG A 207 6.89 0.23 8.67
N ILE A 208 5.75 -0.46 8.70
CA ILE A 208 5.59 -1.77 8.08
C ILE A 208 5.76 -1.69 6.55
N LEU A 209 5.10 -0.73 5.91
CA LEU A 209 5.22 -0.51 4.47
C LEU A 209 6.69 -0.28 4.07
N ASP A 210 7.39 0.59 4.78
CA ASP A 210 8.80 0.87 4.48
C ASP A 210 9.68 -0.37 4.68
N ALA A 211 9.45 -1.14 5.75
CA ALA A 211 10.22 -2.34 6.03
C ALA A 211 9.99 -3.45 4.99
N LEU A 212 8.74 -3.63 4.54
CA LEU A 212 8.39 -4.73 3.64
C LEU A 212 8.50 -4.39 2.15
N THR A 213 8.45 -3.09 1.77
CA THR A 213 8.54 -2.67 0.36
C THR A 213 9.83 -1.92 0.03
N GLY A 214 10.48 -1.30 1.01
CA GLY A 214 11.72 -0.55 0.82
C GLY A 214 12.96 -1.43 0.59
N ALA A 215 12.94 -2.69 1.07
CA ALA A 215 14.07 -3.61 0.90
C ALA A 215 14.30 -4.05 -0.56
N THR A 216 13.31 -3.94 -1.43
CA THR A 216 13.46 -4.23 -2.86
C THR A 216 14.25 -3.16 -3.61
N ALA A 217 14.33 -1.95 -3.08
CA ALA A 217 15.20 -0.90 -3.63
C ALA A 217 16.68 -1.10 -3.24
N ALA A 218 16.97 -1.90 -2.19
CA ALA A 218 18.31 -2.15 -1.68
C ALA A 218 18.92 -3.49 -2.16
N ALA A 219 18.13 -4.40 -2.73
CA ALA A 219 18.55 -5.70 -3.25
C ALA A 219 18.94 -5.68 -4.73
N GLY A 220 19.39 -4.53 -5.25
CA GLY A 220 20.23 -4.50 -6.45
C GLY A 220 21.53 -5.25 -6.16
N PRO A 221 22.16 -5.92 -7.16
CA PRO A 221 23.42 -6.62 -6.94
C PRO A 221 24.37 -5.66 -6.24
N ALA A 222 25.02 -6.15 -5.16
CA ALA A 222 25.98 -5.36 -4.39
C ALA A 222 26.92 -4.67 -5.38
N ALA A 223 26.73 -3.36 -5.54
CA ALA A 223 27.62 -2.58 -6.38
C ALA A 223 29.01 -2.79 -5.80
N ALA A 224 29.91 -3.29 -6.64
CA ALA A 224 31.34 -3.29 -6.29
C ALA A 224 31.67 -1.89 -5.74
N PRO A 225 32.57 -1.79 -4.75
CA PRO A 225 32.86 -0.53 -4.12
C PRO A 225 33.20 0.50 -5.20
N VAL A 226 32.29 1.44 -5.41
CA VAL A 226 32.54 2.59 -6.28
C VAL A 226 33.62 3.38 -5.57
N VAL A 227 34.82 3.32 -6.12
CA VAL A 227 35.88 4.23 -5.73
C VAL A 227 35.30 5.63 -5.94
N ALA A 228 35.10 6.35 -4.85
CA ALA A 228 34.61 7.71 -4.88
C ALA A 228 35.57 8.56 -5.71
N VAL A 229 35.23 8.78 -6.98
CA VAL A 229 35.87 9.82 -7.75
C VAL A 229 35.38 11.13 -7.15
N PRO A 230 36.22 12.03 -6.67
CA PRO A 230 35.78 13.30 -6.13
C PRO A 230 35.03 14.05 -7.24
N VAL A 231 33.73 14.18 -7.09
CA VAL A 231 32.91 15.07 -7.91
C VAL A 231 33.34 16.47 -7.53
N ALA A 232 33.92 17.21 -8.46
CA ALA A 232 34.23 18.62 -8.26
C ALA A 232 32.91 19.31 -7.86
N GLU A 233 32.89 19.93 -6.67
CA GLU A 233 31.78 20.74 -6.21
C GLU A 233 31.50 21.83 -7.26
N SER A 234 30.41 21.67 -8.03
CA SER A 234 29.88 22.79 -8.80
C SER A 234 29.10 23.67 -7.81
N SER A 235 29.78 24.71 -7.33
CA SER A 235 29.17 25.72 -6.45
C SER A 235 28.15 26.66 -7.15
N ARG A 236 27.67 26.29 -8.33
CA ARG A 236 26.68 27.07 -9.07
C ARG A 236 25.33 26.39 -9.06
N VAL A 237 24.39 26.97 -8.32
CA VAL A 237 22.96 26.73 -8.53
C VAL A 237 22.59 27.38 -9.87
N VAL A 238 22.29 26.55 -10.88
CA VAL A 238 21.84 27.04 -12.18
C VAL A 238 20.33 27.17 -12.12
N PHE A 239 19.81 28.38 -12.23
CA PHE A 239 18.38 28.62 -12.39
C PHE A 239 17.91 28.14 -13.78
N PRO A 240 16.73 27.51 -13.88
CA PRO A 240 16.25 26.96 -15.16
C PRO A 240 15.83 28.04 -16.18
N LEU A 241 15.87 29.30 -15.82
CA LEU A 241 15.54 30.45 -16.70
C LEU A 241 16.80 31.27 -16.96
N PRO A 242 16.94 31.88 -18.18
CA PRO A 242 18.05 32.78 -18.51
C PRO A 242 18.13 33.93 -17.52
N GLU A 243 19.35 34.36 -17.22
CA GLU A 243 19.60 35.55 -16.40
C GLU A 243 18.86 36.75 -17.06
N GLU A 244 18.27 37.62 -16.24
CA GLU A 244 17.46 38.82 -16.64
C GLU A 244 15.99 38.52 -16.96
N THR A 245 15.53 37.25 -16.96
CA THR A 245 14.12 36.94 -17.22
C THR A 245 13.29 36.76 -15.93
N TRP A 246 13.91 36.92 -14.75
CA TRP A 246 13.25 36.75 -13.45
C TRP A 246 13.67 37.85 -12.48
N VAL A 247 12.77 38.20 -11.59
CA VAL A 247 13.03 39.13 -10.48
C VAL A 247 12.77 38.42 -9.18
N LEU A 248 13.78 38.44 -8.28
CA LEU A 248 13.58 37.91 -6.94
C LEU A 248 12.64 38.82 -6.15
N THR A 249 11.41 38.36 -5.90
CA THR A 249 10.39 39.16 -5.21
C THR A 249 10.42 39.03 -3.69
N SER A 250 11.16 38.01 -3.16
CA SER A 250 11.39 37.86 -1.71
C SER A 250 12.57 36.94 -1.45
N GLU A 251 13.35 37.25 -0.40
CA GLU A 251 14.40 36.35 0.11
C GLU A 251 13.79 35.19 0.91
N PHE A 252 14.41 34.00 0.83
CA PHE A 252 14.07 32.85 1.70
C PHE A 252 14.56 33.16 3.12
N GLY A 253 13.62 33.39 4.03
CA GLY A 253 13.88 33.59 5.45
C GLY A 253 12.71 33.10 6.32
N PRO A 254 12.90 32.96 7.64
CA PRO A 254 11.83 32.53 8.54
C PRO A 254 10.68 33.54 8.48
N ARG A 255 9.48 33.08 8.08
CA ARG A 255 8.26 33.87 8.03
C ARG A 255 7.48 33.63 9.31
N ILE A 256 7.19 34.71 10.05
CA ILE A 256 6.21 34.70 11.13
C ILE A 256 4.85 34.82 10.45
N HIS A 257 3.99 33.78 10.56
CA HIS A 257 2.61 33.89 10.13
C HIS A 257 1.87 34.90 11.03
N PRO A 258 1.19 35.89 10.50
CA PRO A 258 0.25 36.68 11.31
C PRO A 258 -0.91 35.76 11.73
N ILE A 259 -1.22 35.81 13.01
CA ILE A 259 -2.35 35.13 13.67
C ILE A 259 -3.65 35.79 13.17
#